data_f263ce9e213b265f94ddbc2902f82e83
#
_entry.id   f263ce9e213b265f94ddbc2902f82e83
#
_cell.length_a   1.000
_cell.length_b   1.000
_cell.length_c   1.000
_cell.angle_alpha   90.00
_cell.angle_beta   90.00
_cell.angle_gamma   90.00
#
_symmetry.space_group_name_H-M   'P 1'
#
loop_
_entity.id
_entity.type
_entity.pdbx_description
1 polymer ?
#
loop_
_entity_poly.entity_id
_entity_poly.type
_entity_poly.pdbx_seq_one_letter_code
_entity_poly.pdbx_strand_id
1 'polypeptide(L)'
;NYKADLIKKYFDEIPGKNYSIAYTSENQPLGTIGSISLMKKNIRSTFFVSNCDILIDQDFSDVYRFHKAGSHELTLISAIKSYHIPYGTIELNNNGLLNQLKEKPQLMYYINTGVYVLEPHLINEVPENSFYDITDLIEKILARGGRVGVFPVSENAWLDIGEWKEYDKSLQLFSTRFAHLI
;
A
#
# COMPACT_ATOMS: atom_id res chain seq x y z
N ASN A 1 19.20 -3.47 -0.59
CA ASN A 1 20.67 -3.44 -0.47
C ASN A 1 21.33 -2.14 -0.92
N TYR A 2 20.73 -1.36 -1.84
CA TYR A 2 21.31 -0.07 -2.24
C TYR A 2 21.29 0.91 -1.07
N LYS A 3 22.46 1.47 -0.70
CA LYS A 3 22.64 2.41 0.41
C LYS A 3 22.15 1.91 1.80
N ALA A 4 22.10 0.60 2.03
CA ALA A 4 21.61 0.03 3.28
C ALA A 4 22.33 0.56 4.52
N ASP A 5 23.66 0.71 4.45
CA ASP A 5 24.45 1.22 5.58
C ASP A 5 24.17 2.69 5.90
N LEU A 6 23.88 3.50 4.86
CA LEU A 6 23.48 4.89 5.05
C LEU A 6 22.12 4.99 5.75
N ILE A 7 21.15 4.17 5.34
CA ILE A 7 19.81 4.10 5.96
C ILE A 7 19.92 3.66 7.42
N LYS A 8 20.71 2.62 7.71
CA LYS A 8 20.94 2.14 9.08
C LYS A 8 21.54 3.25 9.94
N LYS A 9 22.63 3.88 9.46
CA LYS A 9 23.30 4.96 10.15
C LYS A 9 22.34 6.11 10.47
N TYR A 10 21.51 6.53 9.49
CA TYR A 10 20.51 7.59 9.69
C TYR A 10 19.55 7.24 10.85
N PHE A 11 18.97 6.05 10.81
CA PHE A 11 18.02 5.64 11.86
C PHE A 11 18.70 5.41 13.22
N ASP A 12 19.95 4.95 13.25
CA ASP A 12 20.71 4.74 14.49
C ASP A 12 21.06 6.06 15.18
N GLU A 13 21.25 7.14 14.43
CA GLU A 13 21.59 8.48 14.91
C GLU A 13 20.36 9.29 15.40
N ILE A 14 19.11 8.85 15.14
CA ILE A 14 17.91 9.56 15.64
C ILE A 14 17.87 9.48 17.18
N PRO A 15 17.93 10.62 17.90
CA PRO A 15 17.89 10.62 19.36
C PRO A 15 16.47 10.38 19.89
N GLY A 16 16.35 9.81 21.09
CA GLY A 16 15.09 9.73 21.82
C GLY A 16 14.05 8.80 21.21
N LYS A 17 14.43 7.84 20.37
CA LYS A 17 13.52 6.85 19.78
C LYS A 17 12.78 6.07 20.87
N ASN A 18 11.45 6.02 20.76
CA ASN A 18 10.57 5.19 21.58
C ASN A 18 10.14 3.89 20.88
N TYR A 19 10.82 3.53 19.80
CA TYR A 19 10.57 2.34 18.99
C TYR A 19 11.88 1.61 18.69
N SER A 20 11.78 0.32 18.37
CA SER A 20 12.91 -0.51 17.93
C SER A 20 12.89 -0.74 16.43
N ILE A 21 14.06 -0.80 15.81
CA ILE A 21 14.21 -1.09 14.39
C ILE A 21 15.04 -2.38 14.24
N ALA A 22 14.52 -3.31 13.45
CA ALA A 22 15.24 -4.49 13.00
C ALA A 22 15.46 -4.40 11.49
N TYR A 23 16.63 -4.77 11.03
CA TYR A 23 17.00 -4.73 9.62
C TYR A 23 17.13 -6.14 9.06
N THR A 24 16.57 -6.35 7.88
CA THR A 24 16.72 -7.59 7.11
C THR A 24 17.32 -7.24 5.76
N SER A 25 18.32 -8.01 5.34
CA SER A 25 18.99 -7.81 4.04
C SER A 25 18.62 -8.93 3.08
N GLU A 26 18.27 -8.54 1.86
CA GLU A 26 18.06 -9.45 0.74
C GLU A 26 19.36 -9.67 -0.02
N ASN A 27 19.64 -10.89 -0.44
CA ASN A 27 20.78 -11.20 -1.30
C ASN A 27 20.44 -10.99 -2.79
N GLN A 28 19.16 -10.99 -3.12
CA GLN A 28 18.59 -10.75 -4.45
C GLN A 28 17.24 -10.04 -4.29
N PRO A 29 16.74 -9.33 -5.31
CA PRO A 29 15.40 -8.74 -5.26
C PRO A 29 14.32 -9.82 -5.04
N LEU A 30 13.52 -9.65 -3.99
CA LEU A 30 12.47 -10.62 -3.60
C LEU A 30 11.05 -10.11 -3.90
N GLY A 31 10.88 -9.03 -4.68
CA GLY A 31 9.58 -8.43 -4.94
C GLY A 31 9.05 -7.61 -3.77
N THR A 32 7.78 -7.26 -3.83
CA THR A 32 7.18 -6.33 -2.85
C THR A 32 6.87 -6.96 -1.49
N ILE A 33 6.77 -8.31 -1.40
CA ILE A 33 6.46 -9.01 -0.15
C ILE A 33 7.38 -10.20 0.15
N GLY A 34 8.18 -10.68 -0.81
CA GLY A 34 9.00 -11.88 -0.63
C GLY A 34 9.99 -11.81 0.52
N SER A 35 10.52 -10.61 0.82
CA SER A 35 11.45 -10.39 1.95
C SER A 35 10.84 -10.65 3.33
N ILE A 36 9.51 -10.65 3.47
CA ILE A 36 8.86 -10.93 4.74
C ILE A 36 9.10 -12.37 5.22
N SER A 37 9.37 -13.29 4.30
CA SER A 37 9.74 -14.69 4.61
C SER A 37 10.98 -14.77 5.50
N LEU A 38 11.91 -13.80 5.37
CA LEU A 38 13.13 -13.69 6.17
C LEU A 38 12.84 -13.28 7.62
N MET A 39 11.65 -12.71 7.88
CA MET A 39 11.22 -12.21 9.19
C MET A 39 10.24 -13.16 9.91
N LYS A 40 9.98 -14.32 9.36
CA LYS A 40 8.99 -15.31 9.84
C LYS A 40 9.06 -15.60 11.34
N LYS A 41 10.27 -15.63 11.91
CA LYS A 41 10.46 -15.90 13.35
C LYS A 41 10.12 -14.71 14.25
N ASN A 42 10.06 -13.52 13.71
CA ASN A 42 9.93 -12.25 14.44
C ASN A 42 8.49 -11.75 14.48
N ILE A 43 7.69 -12.06 13.46
CA ILE A 43 6.31 -11.57 13.35
C ILE A 43 5.34 -12.62 13.88
N ARG A 44 4.62 -12.28 14.97
CA ARG A 44 3.70 -13.20 15.66
C ARG A 44 2.30 -12.63 15.88
N SER A 45 2.07 -11.39 15.51
CA SER A 45 0.79 -10.69 15.61
C SER A 45 0.45 -10.02 14.30
N THR A 46 -0.77 -9.53 14.15
CA THR A 46 -1.18 -8.68 13.03
C THR A 46 -0.19 -7.54 12.84
N PHE A 47 0.21 -7.26 11.62
CA PHE A 47 1.24 -6.27 11.31
C PHE A 47 0.90 -5.48 10.05
N PHE A 48 1.54 -4.32 9.93
CA PHE A 48 1.45 -3.48 8.73
C PHE A 48 2.64 -3.74 7.81
N VAL A 49 2.37 -3.66 6.51
CA VAL A 49 3.38 -3.64 5.45
C VAL A 49 3.18 -2.34 4.68
N SER A 50 4.24 -1.60 4.43
CA SER A 50 4.20 -0.35 3.68
C SER A 50 5.37 -0.24 2.73
N ASN A 51 5.12 0.29 1.53
CA ASN A 51 6.18 0.82 0.69
C ASN A 51 6.85 2.00 1.42
N CYS A 52 8.12 2.24 1.14
CA CYS A 52 8.92 3.26 1.84
C CYS A 52 8.68 4.69 1.32
N ASP A 53 8.01 4.83 0.19
CA ASP A 53 7.75 6.06 -0.55
C ASP A 53 6.28 6.52 -0.48
N ILE A 54 5.53 5.98 0.48
CA ILE A 54 4.10 6.30 0.66
C ILE A 54 3.88 6.99 2.01
N LEU A 55 3.09 8.05 1.99
CA LEU A 55 2.56 8.70 3.18
C LEU A 55 1.03 8.64 3.18
N ILE A 56 0.45 8.26 4.32
CA ILE A 56 -1.00 8.21 4.51
C ILE A 56 -1.38 8.99 5.76
N ASP A 57 -2.23 10.00 5.59
CA ASP A 57 -2.84 10.77 6.68
C ASP A 57 -4.13 10.06 7.14
N GLN A 58 -3.94 9.01 7.93
CA GLN A 58 -5.02 8.18 8.48
C GLN A 58 -4.60 7.63 9.84
N ASP A 59 -5.53 7.60 10.79
CA ASP A 59 -5.32 6.85 12.03
C ASP A 59 -5.25 5.33 11.74
N PHE A 60 -4.06 4.77 11.88
CA PHE A 60 -3.83 3.33 11.66
C PHE A 60 -4.59 2.45 12.65
N SER A 61 -5.05 3.00 13.80
CA SER A 61 -5.92 2.28 14.73
C SER A 61 -7.30 1.99 14.12
N ASP A 62 -7.81 2.91 13.26
CA ASP A 62 -9.07 2.68 12.54
C ASP A 62 -8.92 1.57 11.52
N VAL A 63 -7.82 1.58 10.78
CA VAL A 63 -7.50 0.52 9.80
C VAL A 63 -7.39 -0.84 10.50
N TYR A 64 -6.71 -0.89 11.64
CA TYR A 64 -6.58 -2.10 12.46
C TYR A 64 -7.95 -2.59 12.97
N ARG A 65 -8.78 -1.69 13.50
CA ARG A 65 -10.14 -2.03 13.95
C ARG A 65 -11.00 -2.57 12.83
N PHE A 66 -10.95 -1.95 11.65
CA PHE A 66 -11.65 -2.42 10.46
C PHE A 66 -11.19 -3.84 10.05
N HIS A 67 -9.88 -4.06 10.03
CA HIS A 67 -9.28 -5.35 9.71
C HIS A 67 -9.80 -6.46 10.65
N LYS A 68 -9.75 -6.20 11.96
CA LYS A 68 -10.20 -7.18 12.97
C LYS A 68 -11.71 -7.39 12.96
N ALA A 69 -12.50 -6.32 12.85
CA ALA A 69 -13.97 -6.41 12.81
C ALA A 69 -14.46 -7.21 11.60
N GLY A 70 -13.78 -7.07 10.44
CA GLY A 70 -14.07 -7.83 9.24
C GLY A 70 -13.53 -9.27 9.26
N SER A 71 -12.75 -9.66 10.27
CA SER A 71 -12.01 -10.94 10.29
C SER A 71 -11.24 -11.15 8.98
N HIS A 72 -10.58 -10.10 8.49
CA HIS A 72 -9.82 -10.16 7.27
C HIS A 72 -8.47 -10.85 7.52
N GLU A 73 -7.98 -11.58 6.54
CA GLU A 73 -6.62 -12.13 6.56
C GLU A 73 -5.61 -11.09 6.07
N LEU A 74 -6.05 -10.30 5.08
CA LEU A 74 -5.33 -9.15 4.55
C LEU A 74 -6.30 -7.98 4.38
N THR A 75 -5.87 -6.77 4.70
CA THR A 75 -6.59 -5.53 4.36
C THR A 75 -5.64 -4.61 3.61
N LEU A 76 -6.03 -4.16 2.42
CA LEU A 76 -5.31 -3.13 1.70
C LEU A 76 -5.94 -1.75 1.97
N ILE A 77 -5.12 -0.73 2.15
CA ILE A 77 -5.57 0.66 2.16
C ILE A 77 -5.67 1.13 0.71
N SER A 78 -6.77 1.78 0.36
CA SER A 78 -7.04 2.22 -1.00
C SER A 78 -7.41 3.69 -1.03
N ALA A 79 -6.75 4.48 -1.89
CA ALA A 79 -7.14 5.86 -2.14
C ALA A 79 -8.28 5.91 -3.17
N ILE A 80 -9.33 6.70 -2.87
CA ILE A 80 -10.42 6.95 -3.83
C ILE A 80 -9.95 8.05 -4.76
N LYS A 81 -9.70 7.72 -6.04
CA LYS A 81 -9.25 8.69 -7.05
C LYS A 81 -10.32 8.92 -8.11
N SER A 82 -10.55 10.21 -8.40
CA SER A 82 -11.56 10.63 -9.37
C SER A 82 -10.90 11.23 -10.61
N TYR A 83 -11.31 10.73 -11.77
CA TYR A 83 -10.85 11.21 -13.07
C TYR A 83 -12.02 11.83 -13.83
N HIS A 84 -11.93 13.11 -14.13
CA HIS A 84 -12.90 13.81 -14.96
C HIS A 84 -12.48 13.71 -16.43
N ILE A 85 -13.37 13.13 -17.27
CA ILE A 85 -13.17 13.14 -18.73
C ILE A 85 -13.93 14.34 -19.28
N PRO A 86 -13.25 15.36 -19.89
CA PRO A 86 -13.91 16.60 -20.30
C PRO A 86 -14.71 16.45 -21.61
N TYR A 87 -14.93 15.22 -22.07
CA TYR A 87 -15.62 14.88 -23.33
C TYR A 87 -16.71 13.84 -23.08
N GLY A 88 -17.64 13.74 -24.03
CA GLY A 88 -18.57 12.59 -24.08
C GLY A 88 -17.80 11.30 -24.35
N THR A 89 -18.05 10.26 -23.57
CA THR A 89 -17.53 8.91 -23.80
C THR A 89 -18.58 8.03 -24.43
N ILE A 90 -18.15 7.16 -25.34
CA ILE A 90 -19.04 6.19 -26.01
C ILE A 90 -18.55 4.77 -25.74
N GLU A 91 -19.51 3.89 -25.53
CA GLU A 91 -19.29 2.44 -25.46
C GLU A 91 -19.91 1.80 -26.70
N LEU A 92 -19.16 0.91 -27.33
CA LEU A 92 -19.61 0.16 -28.50
C LEU A 92 -19.91 -1.29 -28.11
N ASN A 93 -20.89 -1.89 -28.79
CA ASN A 93 -21.08 -3.34 -28.73
C ASN A 93 -20.13 -4.05 -29.71
N ASN A 94 -20.14 -5.39 -29.69
CA ASN A 94 -19.26 -6.22 -30.52
C ASN A 94 -19.43 -6.02 -32.04
N ASN A 95 -20.54 -5.38 -32.48
CA ASN A 95 -20.84 -5.10 -33.89
C ASN A 95 -20.55 -3.65 -34.30
N GLY A 96 -19.91 -2.86 -33.43
CA GLY A 96 -19.60 -1.46 -33.71
C GLY A 96 -20.76 -0.51 -33.56
N LEU A 97 -21.94 -0.95 -33.08
CA LEU A 97 -23.07 -0.08 -32.81
C LEU A 97 -22.92 0.60 -31.45
N LEU A 98 -23.42 1.83 -31.34
CA LEU A 98 -23.43 2.58 -30.10
C LEU A 98 -24.25 1.83 -29.05
N ASN A 99 -23.61 1.50 -27.92
CA ASN A 99 -24.24 0.90 -26.75
C ASN A 99 -24.64 1.94 -25.72
N GLN A 100 -23.71 2.85 -25.39
CA GLN A 100 -23.94 3.90 -24.40
C GLN A 100 -23.15 5.16 -24.75
N LEU A 101 -23.75 6.32 -24.41
CA LEU A 101 -23.08 7.62 -24.42
C LEU A 101 -23.21 8.24 -23.03
N LYS A 102 -22.07 8.70 -22.48
CA LYS A 102 -22.00 9.43 -21.20
C LYS A 102 -21.34 10.77 -21.43
N GLU A 103 -22.04 11.87 -21.16
CA GLU A 103 -21.47 13.21 -21.29
C GLU A 103 -20.61 13.54 -20.08
N LYS A 104 -19.34 13.89 -20.32
CA LYS A 104 -18.34 14.33 -19.33
C LYS A 104 -18.35 13.48 -18.04
N PRO A 105 -18.17 12.16 -18.15
CA PRO A 105 -18.27 11.30 -17.00
C PRO A 105 -17.14 11.53 -16.01
N GLN A 106 -17.48 11.32 -14.73
CA GLN A 106 -16.52 11.21 -13.64
C GLN A 106 -16.31 9.73 -13.32
N LEU A 107 -15.09 9.25 -13.46
CA LEU A 107 -14.71 7.87 -13.17
C LEU A 107 -14.03 7.82 -11.81
N MET A 108 -14.54 6.98 -10.92
CA MET A 108 -13.95 6.75 -9.60
C MET A 108 -13.28 5.39 -9.56
N TYR A 109 -12.05 5.37 -9.06
CA TYR A 109 -11.29 4.14 -8.86
C TYR A 109 -10.77 4.06 -7.43
N TYR A 110 -10.68 2.84 -6.93
CA TYR A 110 -9.94 2.51 -5.72
C TYR A 110 -8.51 2.15 -6.11
N ILE A 111 -7.57 3.01 -5.76
CA ILE A 111 -6.15 2.84 -6.11
C ILE A 111 -5.43 2.17 -4.94
N ASN A 112 -4.67 1.12 -5.22
CA ASN A 112 -3.83 0.47 -4.23
C ASN A 112 -2.72 1.44 -3.78
N THR A 113 -2.67 1.73 -2.49
CA THR A 113 -1.74 2.72 -1.93
C THR A 113 -0.37 2.15 -1.60
N GLY A 114 -0.18 0.83 -1.63
CA GLY A 114 1.06 0.19 -1.18
C GLY A 114 1.15 0.01 0.33
N VAL A 115 0.04 0.16 1.07
CA VAL A 115 -0.03 -0.08 2.52
C VAL A 115 -1.08 -1.14 2.85
N TYR A 116 -0.70 -2.10 3.69
CA TYR A 116 -1.50 -3.28 3.99
C TYR A 116 -1.46 -3.66 5.46
N VAL A 117 -2.49 -4.36 5.93
CA VAL A 117 -2.53 -5.07 7.21
C VAL A 117 -2.62 -6.55 6.94
N LEU A 118 -1.77 -7.35 7.56
CA LEU A 118 -1.71 -8.80 7.37
C LEU A 118 -1.82 -9.55 8.70
N GLU A 119 -2.48 -10.70 8.65
CA GLU A 119 -2.41 -11.68 9.74
C GLU A 119 -1.11 -12.51 9.64
N PRO A 120 -0.49 -12.87 10.78
CA PRO A 120 0.85 -13.47 10.80
C PRO A 120 0.95 -14.82 10.09
N HIS A 121 -0.14 -15.57 9.97
CA HIS A 121 -0.15 -16.86 9.28
C HIS A 121 0.17 -16.74 7.79
N LEU A 122 -0.12 -15.58 7.16
CA LEU A 122 0.13 -15.33 5.75
C LEU A 122 1.62 -15.37 5.39
N ILE A 123 2.52 -15.15 6.36
CA ILE A 123 3.97 -15.26 6.12
C ILE A 123 4.34 -16.68 5.66
N ASN A 124 3.60 -17.70 6.11
CA ASN A 124 3.83 -19.08 5.69
C ASN A 124 3.41 -19.35 4.24
N GLU A 125 2.64 -18.46 3.65
CA GLU A 125 2.20 -18.56 2.26
C GLU A 125 3.17 -17.87 1.28
N VAL A 126 4.10 -17.06 1.80
CA VAL A 126 5.15 -16.40 1.02
C VAL A 126 6.32 -17.38 0.82
N PRO A 127 6.72 -17.67 -0.43
CA PRO A 127 7.84 -18.55 -0.72
C PRO A 127 9.15 -18.02 -0.14
N GLU A 128 9.98 -18.90 0.40
CA GLU A 128 11.30 -18.51 0.92
C GLU A 128 12.28 -18.25 -0.21
N ASN A 129 13.06 -17.15 -0.07
CA ASN A 129 14.12 -16.77 -1.03
C ASN A 129 13.68 -16.69 -2.51
N SER A 130 12.42 -16.35 -2.75
CA SER A 130 11.85 -16.23 -4.10
C SER A 130 11.24 -14.85 -4.31
N PHE A 131 11.29 -14.38 -5.55
CA PHE A 131 10.55 -13.18 -5.94
C PHE A 131 9.05 -13.46 -5.76
N TYR A 132 8.38 -12.58 -5.03
CA TYR A 132 6.94 -12.68 -4.77
C TYR A 132 6.34 -11.31 -4.52
N ASP A 133 5.30 -10.98 -5.26
CA ASP A 133 4.61 -9.71 -5.10
C ASP A 133 3.40 -9.82 -4.17
N ILE A 134 3.05 -8.72 -3.53
CA ILE A 134 1.87 -8.66 -2.65
C ILE A 134 0.58 -8.97 -3.41
N THR A 135 0.53 -8.64 -4.70
CA THR A 135 -0.60 -8.96 -5.59
C THR A 135 -0.79 -10.46 -5.74
N ASP A 136 0.30 -11.22 -5.88
CA ASP A 136 0.25 -12.69 -5.97
C ASP A 136 -0.30 -13.30 -4.68
N LEU A 137 0.08 -12.73 -3.53
CA LEU A 137 -0.46 -13.16 -2.23
C LEU A 137 -1.97 -12.87 -2.15
N ILE A 138 -2.41 -11.68 -2.57
CA ILE A 138 -3.83 -11.31 -2.59
C ILE A 138 -4.62 -12.26 -3.49
N GLU A 139 -4.16 -12.51 -4.71
CA GLU A 139 -4.81 -13.43 -5.64
C GLU A 139 -4.92 -14.85 -5.06
N LYS A 140 -3.86 -15.32 -4.42
CA LYS A 140 -3.85 -16.64 -3.75
C LYS A 140 -4.87 -16.72 -2.62
N ILE A 141 -4.98 -15.67 -1.79
CA ILE A 141 -5.99 -15.60 -0.72
C ILE A 141 -7.40 -15.64 -1.32
N LEU A 142 -7.66 -14.83 -2.35
CA LEU A 142 -8.96 -14.79 -3.01
C LEU A 142 -9.31 -16.14 -3.66
N ALA A 143 -8.35 -16.77 -4.33
CA ALA A 143 -8.57 -18.06 -5.01
C ALA A 143 -8.98 -19.20 -4.05
N ARG A 144 -8.52 -19.14 -2.77
CA ARG A 144 -8.93 -20.13 -1.75
C ARG A 144 -10.13 -19.72 -0.91
N GLY A 145 -10.82 -18.62 -1.29
CA GLY A 145 -11.98 -18.08 -0.58
C GLY A 145 -11.65 -17.36 0.73
N GLY A 146 -10.39 -16.93 0.91
CA GLY A 146 -9.95 -16.13 2.05
C GLY A 146 -10.50 -14.70 2.00
N ARG A 147 -10.44 -14.01 3.13
CA ARG A 147 -11.06 -12.69 3.30
C ARG A 147 -10.04 -11.58 3.12
N VAL A 148 -10.16 -10.84 2.02
CA VAL A 148 -9.39 -9.62 1.74
C VAL A 148 -10.29 -8.41 1.91
N GLY A 149 -9.93 -7.50 2.84
CA GLY A 149 -10.63 -6.23 3.07
C GLY A 149 -10.02 -5.08 2.26
N VAL A 150 -10.82 -4.06 2.00
CA VAL A 150 -10.37 -2.79 1.41
C VAL A 150 -10.79 -1.67 2.34
N PHE A 151 -9.82 -0.90 2.86
CA PHE A 151 -10.08 0.28 3.68
C PHE A 151 -9.91 1.53 2.83
N PRO A 152 -10.99 2.26 2.50
CA PRO A 152 -10.90 3.42 1.64
C PRO A 152 -10.43 4.65 2.42
N VAL A 153 -9.52 5.41 1.83
CA VAL A 153 -9.12 6.75 2.27
C VAL A 153 -9.37 7.77 1.17
N SER A 154 -9.48 9.05 1.52
CA SER A 154 -9.63 10.10 0.51
C SER A 154 -8.35 10.23 -0.32
N GLU A 155 -8.47 10.71 -1.58
CA GLU A 155 -7.32 11.01 -2.44
C GLU A 155 -6.32 11.94 -1.74
N ASN A 156 -6.83 12.90 -0.98
CA ASN A 156 -6.01 13.87 -0.26
C ASN A 156 -5.24 13.29 0.94
N ALA A 157 -5.65 12.14 1.45
CA ALA A 157 -4.97 11.48 2.56
C ALA A 157 -3.78 10.61 2.10
N TRP A 158 -3.57 10.45 0.80
CA TRP A 158 -2.51 9.62 0.23
C TRP A 158 -1.54 10.45 -0.60
N LEU A 159 -0.26 10.28 -0.33
CA LEU A 159 0.84 10.89 -1.09
C LEU A 159 1.82 9.80 -1.51
N ASP A 160 2.07 9.72 -2.81
CA ASP A 160 3.14 8.92 -3.41
C ASP A 160 4.31 9.86 -3.69
N ILE A 161 5.40 9.72 -2.92
CA ILE A 161 6.60 10.54 -3.05
C ILE A 161 7.67 9.88 -3.94
N GLY A 162 7.40 8.69 -4.47
CA GLY A 162 8.28 7.96 -5.40
C GLY A 162 8.29 8.55 -6.80
N GLU A 163 7.25 9.31 -7.19
CA GLU A 163 7.18 9.98 -8.48
C GLU A 163 7.66 11.45 -8.40
N TRP A 164 8.65 11.82 -9.22
CA TRP A 164 9.21 13.19 -9.25
C TRP A 164 8.15 14.28 -9.49
N LYS A 165 7.12 14.00 -10.28
CA LYS A 165 6.02 14.96 -10.55
C LYS A 165 5.15 15.24 -9.33
N GLU A 166 5.05 14.29 -8.43
CA GLU A 166 4.29 14.41 -7.19
C GLU A 166 5.16 14.91 -6.03
N TYR A 167 6.50 14.81 -6.15
CA TYR A 167 7.45 15.21 -5.10
C TYR A 167 7.33 16.69 -4.73
N ASP A 168 7.27 17.61 -5.69
CA ASP A 168 7.15 19.05 -5.43
C ASP A 168 5.80 19.40 -4.78
N LYS A 169 4.71 18.75 -5.19
CA LYS A 169 3.40 18.89 -4.55
C LYS A 169 3.43 18.28 -3.15
N SER A 170 4.10 17.15 -2.98
CA SER A 170 4.24 16.46 -1.71
C SER A 170 5.01 17.29 -0.70
N LEU A 171 6.06 18.01 -1.09
CA LEU A 171 6.79 18.92 -0.21
C LEU A 171 5.92 20.07 0.30
N GLN A 172 5.08 20.66 -0.57
CA GLN A 172 4.15 21.71 -0.19
C GLN A 172 3.04 21.20 0.74
N LEU A 173 2.52 20.01 0.46
CA LEU A 173 1.50 19.35 1.30
C LEU A 173 2.10 18.87 2.61
N PHE A 174 3.34 18.38 2.59
CA PHE A 174 4.04 17.92 3.80
C PHE A 174 4.22 19.05 4.80
N SER A 175 4.69 20.23 4.34
CA SER A 175 4.87 21.39 5.21
C SER A 175 3.58 21.94 5.83
N THR A 176 2.43 21.70 5.18
CA THR A 176 1.13 22.21 5.65
C THR A 176 0.32 21.19 6.43
N ARG A 177 0.39 19.90 6.08
CA ARG A 177 -0.46 18.85 6.66
C ARG A 177 0.25 17.96 7.68
N PHE A 178 1.53 17.64 7.42
CA PHE A 178 2.31 16.72 8.22
C PHE A 178 3.32 17.42 9.15
N ALA A 179 3.32 18.76 9.21
CA ALA A 179 4.20 19.53 10.08
C ALA A 179 4.05 19.14 11.58
N HIS A 180 2.91 18.57 11.97
CA HIS A 180 2.66 18.09 13.34
C HIS A 180 3.35 16.74 13.65
N LEU A 181 3.93 16.06 12.65
CA LEU A 181 4.65 14.78 12.79
C LEU A 181 6.16 14.97 12.95
N ILE A 182 6.67 16.19 12.82
CA ILE A 182 8.05 16.59 13.02
C ILE A 182 8.17 17.36 14.33
#